data_e883dee9d7bfb0b51b8084425f473c9a
#
_entry.id   e883dee9d7bfb0b51b8084425f473c9a
#
_cell.length_a   1.000
_cell.length_b   1.000
_cell.length_c   1.000
_cell.angle_alpha   90.00
_cell.angle_beta   90.00
_cell.angle_gamma   90.00
#
_symmetry.space_group_name_H-M   'P 1'
#
loop_
_entity.id
_entity.type
_entity.pdbx_description
1 polymer ?
#
loop_
_entity_poly.entity_id
_entity_poly.type
_entity_poly.pdbx_seq_one_letter_code
_entity_poly.pdbx_strand_id
1 'polypeptide(L)'
;MSISSTDARHTDFDRWIAAEFGKSGPFTAFAVLVEIAGSSVSPLCSTYFNVIGDEVDWGEITLLFVGAGRDWDGAAFFPRTDTGGGPLDNPNARTQLRELEERVDDDRLVLNEGHFFDKWGRRMKIEEVEQQ
;
A
#
# COMPACT_ATOMS: atom_id res chain seq x y z
N MET A 1 17.28 21.27 -15.77
CA MET A 1 16.66 20.99 -16.09
C MET A 1 15.89 19.84 -15.74
N SER A 2 15.98 18.93 -16.18
CA SER A 2 15.13 17.84 -15.90
C SER A 2 15.25 17.27 -14.55
N ILE A 3 16.24 17.59 -13.83
CA ILE A 3 16.37 17.09 -12.51
C ILE A 3 15.25 17.53 -11.62
N SER A 4 14.85 18.75 -11.73
CA SER A 4 13.76 19.19 -10.91
C SER A 4 12.49 18.49 -11.29
N SER A 5 12.29 18.17 -12.54
CA SER A 5 11.14 17.41 -12.94
C SER A 5 11.15 16.03 -12.35
N THR A 6 12.29 15.41 -12.29
CA THR A 6 12.42 14.10 -11.68
C THR A 6 12.04 14.15 -10.22
N ASP A 7 12.54 15.13 -9.52
CA ASP A 7 12.19 15.26 -8.10
C ASP A 7 10.72 15.52 -7.91
N ALA A 8 10.13 16.31 -8.77
CA ALA A 8 8.72 16.62 -8.66
C ALA A 8 7.84 15.41 -8.87
N ARG A 9 8.34 14.40 -9.53
CA ARG A 9 7.57 13.19 -9.77
C ARG A 9 7.65 12.19 -8.64
N HIS A 10 8.52 12.43 -7.66
CA HIS A 10 8.63 11.52 -6.54
C HIS A 10 7.51 11.82 -5.55
N THR A 11 6.67 10.83 -5.34
CA THR A 11 5.58 10.95 -4.39
C THR A 11 6.02 10.48 -3.01
N ASP A 12 5.16 10.67 -2.03
CA ASP A 12 5.43 10.10 -0.70
C ASP A 12 5.58 8.59 -0.79
N PHE A 13 4.77 7.95 -1.64
CA PHE A 13 4.88 6.51 -1.85
C PHE A 13 6.26 6.16 -2.38
N ASP A 14 6.74 6.89 -3.38
CA ASP A 14 8.04 6.58 -3.99
C ASP A 14 9.15 6.66 -2.94
N ARG A 15 9.09 7.65 -2.08
CA ARG A 15 10.10 7.78 -1.04
C ARG A 15 10.00 6.67 -0.02
N TRP A 16 8.76 6.29 0.34
CA TRP A 16 8.57 5.22 1.30
C TRP A 16 9.09 3.89 0.76
N ILE A 17 8.72 3.54 -0.48
CA ILE A 17 9.06 2.21 -0.98
C ILE A 17 10.56 2.06 -1.20
N ALA A 18 11.23 3.14 -1.62
CA ALA A 18 12.67 3.11 -1.76
C ALA A 18 13.36 2.94 -0.42
N ALA A 19 12.87 3.63 0.60
CA ALA A 19 13.44 3.51 1.95
C ALA A 19 13.19 2.13 2.52
N GLU A 20 12.01 1.57 2.29
CA GLU A 20 11.68 0.23 2.80
C GLU A 20 12.56 -0.82 2.14
N PHE A 21 12.73 -0.72 0.82
CA PHE A 21 13.60 -1.66 0.12
C PHE A 21 15.05 -1.53 0.58
N GLY A 22 15.51 -0.31 0.80
CA GLY A 22 16.88 -0.09 1.28
C GLY A 22 17.12 -0.67 2.67
N LYS A 23 16.08 -0.68 3.50
CA LYS A 23 16.19 -1.20 4.87
C LYS A 23 16.02 -2.72 4.91
N SER A 24 15.10 -3.26 4.13
CA SER A 24 14.70 -4.65 4.25
C SER A 24 15.19 -5.56 3.12
N GLY A 25 15.66 -4.98 2.01
CA GLY A 25 15.90 -5.75 0.81
C GLY A 25 14.58 -6.17 0.18
N PRO A 26 14.55 -7.17 -0.67
CA PRO A 26 13.32 -7.60 -1.31
C PRO A 26 12.26 -8.03 -0.31
N PHE A 27 11.03 -7.67 -0.57
CA PHE A 27 9.93 -7.97 0.35
C PHE A 27 8.61 -8.09 -0.44
N THR A 28 7.58 -8.60 0.24
CA THR A 28 6.24 -8.65 -0.31
C THR A 28 5.44 -7.48 0.24
N ALA A 29 4.73 -6.77 -0.61
CA ALA A 29 3.86 -5.68 -0.19
C ALA A 29 2.41 -6.11 -0.36
N PHE A 30 1.64 -6.06 0.71
CA PHE A 30 0.19 -6.24 0.62
C PHE A 30 -0.41 -4.86 0.37
N ALA A 31 -1.40 -4.78 -0.51
CA ALA A 31 -2.07 -3.53 -0.83
C ALA A 31 -3.57 -3.71 -0.65
N VAL A 32 -4.18 -2.82 0.13
CA VAL A 32 -5.62 -2.80 0.32
C VAL A 32 -6.14 -1.52 -0.30
N LEU A 33 -6.95 -1.65 -1.35
CA LEU A 33 -7.57 -0.51 -2.01
C LEU A 33 -8.84 -0.15 -1.28
N VAL A 34 -9.09 1.15 -1.12
CA VAL A 34 -10.25 1.62 -0.38
C VAL A 34 -11.00 2.70 -1.14
N GLU A 35 -12.27 2.82 -0.81
CA GLU A 35 -13.11 3.92 -1.23
C GLU A 35 -13.32 4.85 -0.05
N ILE A 36 -13.25 6.16 -0.28
CA ILE A 36 -13.46 7.15 0.76
C ILE A 36 -14.69 7.96 0.38
N ALA A 37 -15.71 7.89 1.23
CA ALA A 37 -16.95 8.61 0.99
C ALA A 37 -17.30 9.38 2.26
N GLY A 38 -17.12 10.71 2.21
CA GLY A 38 -17.31 11.53 3.40
C GLY A 38 -16.32 11.14 4.47
N SER A 39 -16.80 10.71 5.62
CA SER A 39 -15.94 10.27 6.71
C SER A 39 -15.80 8.75 6.78
N SER A 40 -16.31 8.04 5.79
CA SER A 40 -16.25 6.57 5.76
C SER A 40 -15.15 6.08 4.85
N VAL A 41 -14.46 5.06 5.30
CA VAL A 41 -13.45 4.37 4.50
C VAL A 41 -13.87 2.91 4.39
N SER A 42 -13.99 2.42 3.17
CA SER A 42 -14.45 1.05 2.94
C SER A 42 -13.44 0.30 2.08
N PRO A 43 -13.01 -0.88 2.52
CA PRO A 43 -12.11 -1.66 1.68
C PRO A 43 -12.84 -2.17 0.45
N LEU A 44 -12.17 -2.13 -0.69
CA LEU A 44 -12.72 -2.60 -1.96
C LEU A 44 -12.15 -3.94 -2.33
N CYS A 45 -10.85 -4.05 -2.33
CA CYS A 45 -10.16 -5.28 -2.70
C CYS A 45 -8.73 -5.19 -2.24
N SER A 46 -8.04 -6.30 -2.30
CA SER A 46 -6.64 -6.35 -1.88
C SER A 46 -5.86 -7.23 -2.84
N THR A 47 -4.56 -7.00 -2.86
CA THR A 47 -3.64 -7.80 -3.66
C THR A 47 -2.27 -7.75 -3.00
N TYR A 48 -1.31 -8.46 -3.60
CA TYR A 48 0.06 -8.36 -3.13
C TYR A 48 1.00 -8.44 -4.33
N PHE A 49 2.20 -7.91 -4.13
CA PHE A 49 3.24 -7.97 -5.15
C PHE A 49 4.59 -7.99 -4.44
N ASN A 50 5.60 -8.45 -5.15
CA ASN A 50 6.94 -8.50 -4.59
C ASN A 50 7.75 -7.32 -5.07
N VAL A 51 8.46 -6.67 -4.13
CA VAL A 51 9.36 -5.57 -4.44
C VAL A 51 10.76 -6.15 -4.47
N ILE A 52 11.32 -6.26 -5.66
CA ILE A 52 12.59 -6.93 -5.85
C ILE A 52 13.73 -5.93 -6.05
N GLY A 53 13.44 -4.77 -6.59
CA GLY A 53 14.42 -3.74 -6.85
C GLY A 53 13.92 -2.39 -6.38
N ASP A 54 14.69 -1.36 -6.65
CA ASP A 54 14.36 -0.01 -6.20
C ASP A 54 13.69 0.83 -7.30
N GLU A 55 13.15 0.17 -8.31
CA GLU A 55 12.56 0.86 -9.45
C GLU A 55 11.07 1.00 -9.37
N VAL A 56 10.44 0.45 -8.32
CA VAL A 56 8.98 0.53 -8.18
C VAL A 56 8.59 1.96 -7.87
N ASP A 57 7.63 2.48 -8.62
CA ASP A 57 7.15 3.82 -8.36
C ASP A 57 5.62 3.84 -8.39
N TRP A 58 5.05 4.99 -8.03
CA TRP A 58 3.60 5.12 -7.91
C TRP A 58 2.90 4.90 -9.25
N GLY A 59 3.54 5.34 -10.34
CA GLY A 59 2.95 5.14 -11.65
C GLY A 59 2.78 3.68 -12.01
N GLU A 60 3.79 2.87 -11.71
CA GLU A 60 3.71 1.44 -11.95
C GLU A 60 2.66 0.77 -11.10
N ILE A 61 2.58 1.15 -9.84
CA ILE A 61 1.65 0.54 -8.91
C ILE A 61 0.21 0.87 -9.30
N THR A 62 -0.05 2.10 -9.72
CA THR A 62 -1.40 2.47 -10.13
C THR A 62 -1.82 1.70 -11.38
N LEU A 63 -0.88 1.36 -12.26
CA LEU A 63 -1.20 0.53 -13.40
C LEU A 63 -1.64 -0.87 -12.98
N LEU A 64 -1.02 -1.43 -11.95
CA LEU A 64 -1.47 -2.69 -11.41
C LEU A 64 -2.92 -2.59 -10.92
N PHE A 65 -3.26 -1.48 -10.28
CA PHE A 65 -4.58 -1.33 -9.69
C PHE A 65 -5.67 -1.12 -10.75
N VAL A 66 -5.30 -0.66 -11.94
CA VAL A 66 -6.26 -0.55 -13.04
C VAL A 66 -6.88 -1.91 -13.33
N GLY A 67 -6.11 -2.97 -13.21
CA GLY A 67 -6.62 -4.31 -13.45
C GLY A 67 -7.68 -4.75 -12.47
N ALA A 68 -7.80 -4.09 -11.32
CA ALA A 68 -8.86 -4.41 -10.36
C ALA A 68 -10.25 -4.01 -10.86
N GLY A 69 -10.31 -3.07 -11.83
CA GLY A 69 -11.59 -2.66 -12.40
C GLY A 69 -12.47 -1.88 -11.45
N ARG A 70 -11.90 -1.26 -10.43
CA ARG A 70 -12.64 -0.51 -9.44
C ARG A 70 -12.07 0.89 -9.32
N ASP A 71 -12.95 1.84 -9.07
CA ASP A 71 -12.52 3.18 -8.69
C ASP A 71 -12.11 3.16 -7.24
N TRP A 72 -10.92 3.61 -6.95
CA TRP A 72 -10.40 3.62 -5.59
C TRP A 72 -9.88 5.01 -5.25
N ASP A 73 -9.88 5.32 -3.97
CA ASP A 73 -9.48 6.64 -3.48
C ASP A 73 -8.19 6.61 -2.69
N GLY A 74 -7.79 5.45 -2.21
CA GLY A 74 -6.56 5.31 -1.47
C GLY A 74 -6.12 3.87 -1.41
N ALA A 75 -4.89 3.67 -0.97
CA ALA A 75 -4.32 2.33 -0.85
C ALA A 75 -3.41 2.28 0.36
N ALA A 76 -3.54 1.22 1.15
CA ALA A 76 -2.68 0.98 2.29
C ALA A 76 -1.75 -0.17 1.96
N PHE A 77 -0.47 -0.02 2.28
CA PHE A 77 0.55 -1.00 1.95
C PHE A 77 1.18 -1.54 3.23
N PHE A 78 1.34 -2.85 3.28
CA PHE A 78 1.87 -3.54 4.46
C PHE A 78 3.05 -4.39 3.99
N PRO A 79 4.29 -4.00 4.33
CA PRO A 79 5.45 -4.79 3.91
C PRO A 79 5.59 -6.03 4.78
N ARG A 80 5.97 -7.13 4.16
CA ARG A 80 6.18 -8.40 4.85
C ARG A 80 7.38 -9.12 4.27
N THR A 81 8.10 -9.82 5.12
CA THR A 81 9.21 -10.67 4.66
C THR A 81 9.04 -12.05 5.26
N ASP A 82 9.66 -13.02 4.61
CA ASP A 82 9.74 -14.37 5.15
C ASP A 82 10.66 -14.39 6.37
N THR A 83 10.57 -15.44 7.15
CA THR A 83 11.39 -15.54 8.37
C THR A 83 12.88 -15.45 8.08
N GLY A 84 13.32 -15.96 6.95
CA GLY A 84 14.72 -15.86 6.56
C GLY A 84 15.05 -14.64 5.73
N GLY A 85 14.11 -13.71 5.59
CA GLY A 85 14.28 -12.54 4.73
C GLY A 85 13.75 -12.84 3.34
N GLY A 86 13.56 -11.79 2.56
CA GLY A 86 13.04 -11.92 1.21
C GLY A 86 11.52 -12.01 1.16
N PRO A 87 10.96 -12.07 -0.05
CA PRO A 87 9.51 -12.09 -0.21
C PRO A 87 8.89 -13.38 0.31
N LEU A 88 7.61 -13.31 0.66
CA LEU A 88 6.85 -14.47 1.05
C LEU A 88 6.57 -15.35 -0.16
N ASP A 89 6.47 -16.67 0.04
CA ASP A 89 5.98 -17.52 -1.03
C ASP A 89 4.47 -17.31 -1.19
N ASN A 90 3.93 -17.77 -2.31
CA ASN A 90 2.54 -17.49 -2.63
C ASN A 90 1.55 -18.04 -1.62
N PRO A 91 1.68 -19.29 -1.11
CA PRO A 91 0.73 -19.76 -0.12
C PRO A 91 0.73 -18.93 1.17
N ASN A 92 1.92 -18.55 1.64
CA ASN A 92 2.02 -17.73 2.84
C ASN A 92 1.48 -16.33 2.59
N ALA A 93 1.78 -15.77 1.42
CA ALA A 93 1.28 -14.44 1.08
C ALA A 93 -0.25 -14.43 1.07
N ARG A 94 -0.86 -15.44 0.47
CA ARG A 94 -2.32 -15.50 0.39
C ARG A 94 -2.97 -15.66 1.76
N THR A 95 -2.36 -16.49 2.60
CA THR A 95 -2.87 -16.68 3.95
C THR A 95 -2.81 -15.40 4.77
N GLN A 96 -1.65 -14.74 4.72
CA GLN A 96 -1.47 -13.51 5.50
C GLN A 96 -2.33 -12.37 4.94
N LEU A 97 -2.53 -12.32 3.64
CA LEU A 97 -3.39 -11.31 3.06
C LEU A 97 -4.83 -11.50 3.52
N ARG A 98 -5.29 -12.75 3.58
CA ARG A 98 -6.65 -13.01 4.06
C ARG A 98 -6.81 -12.60 5.51
N GLU A 99 -5.81 -12.85 6.34
CA GLU A 99 -5.85 -12.43 7.74
C GLU A 99 -5.90 -10.91 7.84
N LEU A 100 -5.15 -10.22 6.99
CA LEU A 100 -5.17 -8.77 6.98
C LEU A 100 -6.55 -8.25 6.57
N GLU A 101 -7.15 -8.86 5.55
CA GLU A 101 -8.48 -8.46 5.11
C GLU A 101 -9.50 -8.56 6.24
N GLU A 102 -9.42 -9.62 7.01
CA GLU A 102 -10.34 -9.83 8.14
C GLU A 102 -10.13 -8.75 9.20
N ARG A 103 -8.89 -8.42 9.48
CA ARG A 103 -8.60 -7.38 10.47
C ARG A 103 -9.10 -6.02 10.03
N VAL A 104 -8.95 -5.69 8.75
CA VAL A 104 -9.42 -4.42 8.22
C VAL A 104 -10.94 -4.35 8.23
N ASP A 105 -11.61 -5.46 7.95
CA ASP A 105 -13.07 -5.52 8.01
C ASP A 105 -13.57 -5.24 9.41
N ASP A 106 -12.87 -5.76 10.42
CA ASP A 106 -13.25 -5.57 11.81
C ASP A 106 -12.92 -4.17 12.31
N ASP A 107 -11.84 -3.59 11.84
CA ASP A 107 -11.37 -2.31 12.36
C ASP A 107 -10.62 -1.55 11.27
N ARG A 108 -11.22 -0.49 10.75
CA ARG A 108 -10.62 0.31 9.68
C ARG A 108 -9.30 0.96 10.08
N LEU A 109 -9.11 1.18 11.37
CA LEU A 109 -7.87 1.79 11.83
C LEU A 109 -6.65 0.89 11.62
N VAL A 110 -6.87 -0.39 11.36
CA VAL A 110 -5.78 -1.30 11.00
C VAL A 110 -5.05 -0.78 9.76
N LEU A 111 -5.73 -0.06 8.88
CA LEU A 111 -5.08 0.52 7.70
C LEU A 111 -3.92 1.44 8.06
N ASN A 112 -3.96 2.06 9.24
CA ASN A 112 -2.88 2.93 9.70
C ASN A 112 -1.66 2.17 10.20
N GLU A 113 -1.77 0.87 10.41
CA GLU A 113 -0.60 0.05 10.77
C GLU A 113 0.32 -0.12 9.57
N GLY A 114 -0.21 0.05 8.37
CA GLY A 114 0.59 0.06 7.17
C GLY A 114 0.91 1.47 6.75
N HIS A 115 1.15 1.64 5.47
CA HIS A 115 1.49 2.94 4.89
C HIS A 115 0.38 3.30 3.93
N PHE A 116 -0.36 4.34 4.26
CA PHE A 116 -1.61 4.68 3.58
C PHE A 116 -1.40 5.91 2.69
N PHE A 117 -1.82 5.81 1.43
CA PHE A 117 -1.61 6.88 0.45
C PHE A 117 -2.91 7.14 -0.31
N ASP A 118 -3.10 8.39 -0.73
CA ASP A 118 -4.23 8.73 -1.57
C ASP A 118 -3.91 8.35 -3.03
N LYS A 119 -4.85 8.65 -3.94
CA LYS A 119 -4.68 8.23 -5.33
C LYS A 119 -3.54 8.95 -6.06
N TRP A 120 -2.99 9.98 -5.46
CA TRP A 120 -1.83 10.69 -6.02
C TRP A 120 -0.52 10.29 -5.34
N GLY A 121 -0.56 9.27 -4.48
CA GLY A 121 0.63 8.79 -3.81
C GLY A 121 1.07 9.63 -2.62
N ARG A 122 0.20 10.51 -2.12
CA ARG A 122 0.50 11.33 -0.95
C ARG A 122 0.08 10.58 0.30
N ARG A 123 0.90 10.67 1.33
CA ARG A 123 0.64 9.94 2.58
C ARG A 123 -0.60 10.48 3.26
N MET A 124 -1.42 9.55 3.76
CA MET A 124 -2.64 9.88 4.48
C MET A 124 -2.72 9.08 5.75
N LYS A 125 -3.70 9.42 6.57
CA LYS A 125 -3.97 8.71 7.80
C LYS A 125 -5.47 8.75 8.06
N ILE A 126 -6.00 7.62 8.51
CA ILE A 126 -7.39 7.56 8.94
C ILE A 126 -7.43 7.97 10.40
N GLU A 127 -8.25 8.94 10.71
CA GLU A 127 -8.40 9.39 12.08
C GLU A 127 -9.78 9.03 12.58
N GLU A 128 -9.82 8.57 13.80
CA GLU A 128 -11.08 8.25 14.43
C GLU A 128 -11.77 9.54 14.81
N VAL A 129 -12.99 9.70 14.36
CA VAL A 129 -13.76 10.89 14.67
C VAL A 129 -14.63 10.61 15.89
N GLU A 130 -14.46 11.41 16.92
CA GLU A 130 -15.27 11.24 18.10
C GLU A 130 -16.71 11.55 17.83
N GLN A 131 -17.57 10.72 18.31
CA GLN A 131 -19.00 10.95 18.16
C GLN A 131 -19.48 11.95 19.18
N GLN A 132 -20.30 12.84 18.76
CA GLN A 132 -20.81 13.91 19.64
C GLN A 132 -22.27 13.74 19.95
#